data_9b3499fb3ec5596d80eb4f9b935d5b84
#
_entry.id   9b3499fb3ec5596d80eb4f9b935d5b84
#
_cell.length_a   1.000
_cell.length_b   1.000
_cell.length_c   1.000
_cell.angle_alpha   90.00
_cell.angle_beta   90.00
_cell.angle_gamma   90.00
#
_symmetry.space_group_name_H-M   'P 1'
#
loop_
_entity.id
_entity.type
_entity.pdbx_description
1 polymer ?
#
loop_
_entity_poly.entity_id
_entity_poly.type
_entity_poly.pdbx_seq_one_letter_code
_entity_poly.pdbx_strand_id
1 'polypeptide(L)'
;FGVSGTSEQMDGYNTNDFLDKKVDRRRGLNGRMQLRWMPTDKLDVTANVDGEKVNDGVFPLTDMDQADKNPHHVSYNYEGRDKRDTLGSSLRVAYDAPWFKVTSITAYRGYNDVTRNDQDFTPYDLITAREDIKDRQFTQEFRFASPEGSGPLKWLGGLYLYKKHQDHTLDLN
;
A
#
# COMPACT_ATOMS: atom_id res chain seq x y z
N PHE A 1 3.41 -19.01 -14.11
CA PHE A 1 3.76 -18.24 -12.91
C PHE A 1 4.50 -16.98 -13.30
N GLY A 2 4.45 -15.96 -12.46
CA GLY A 2 5.21 -14.72 -12.59
C GLY A 2 5.76 -14.30 -11.24
N VAL A 3 6.97 -13.75 -11.23
CA VAL A 3 7.61 -13.14 -10.06
C VAL A 3 8.23 -11.82 -10.51
N SER A 4 8.02 -10.78 -9.74
CA SER A 4 8.65 -9.48 -9.95
C SER A 4 9.06 -8.87 -8.62
N GLY A 5 10.09 -8.04 -8.65
CA GLY A 5 10.56 -7.29 -7.50
C GLY A 5 11.24 -6.01 -7.94
N THR A 6 11.13 -4.97 -7.12
CA THR A 6 11.76 -3.68 -7.33
C THR A 6 12.38 -3.20 -6.03
N SER A 7 13.58 -2.67 -6.11
CA SER A 7 14.25 -1.96 -5.03
C SER A 7 14.49 -0.52 -5.47
N GLU A 8 14.10 0.41 -4.63
CA GLU A 8 14.31 1.85 -4.84
C GLU A 8 15.15 2.41 -3.71
N GLN A 9 16.14 3.23 -4.06
CA GLN A 9 16.93 3.96 -3.11
C GLN A 9 17.28 5.35 -3.67
N MET A 10 17.04 6.37 -2.83
CA MET A 10 17.36 7.77 -3.13
C MET A 10 17.78 8.46 -1.83
N ASP A 11 18.82 9.26 -1.88
CA ASP A 11 19.36 9.94 -0.68
C ASP A 11 18.61 11.22 -0.30
N GLY A 12 17.67 11.67 -1.13
CA GLY A 12 16.92 12.90 -0.94
C GLY A 12 17.49 14.11 -1.66
N TYR A 13 16.66 15.10 -1.87
CA TYR A 13 17.00 16.37 -2.54
C TYR A 13 17.21 17.51 -1.55
N ASN A 14 16.48 17.47 -0.43
CA ASN A 14 16.46 18.58 0.53
C ASN A 14 17.53 18.37 1.60
N THR A 15 18.21 19.45 1.96
CA THR A 15 19.21 19.48 3.04
C THR A 15 18.59 20.15 4.26
N ASN A 16 18.72 19.51 5.42
CA ASN A 16 18.39 20.14 6.68
C ASN A 16 19.64 20.80 7.25
N ASP A 17 19.66 22.14 7.26
CA ASP A 17 20.81 22.93 7.66
C ASP A 17 21.08 22.82 9.17
N PHE A 18 20.06 22.58 10.01
CA PHE A 18 20.23 22.36 11.43
C PHE A 18 20.87 21.00 11.74
N LEU A 19 20.45 19.95 11.04
CA LEU A 19 20.96 18.59 11.25
C LEU A 19 22.20 18.26 10.41
N ASP A 20 22.60 19.16 9.51
CA ASP A 20 23.69 19.00 8.54
C ASP A 20 23.60 17.68 7.75
N LYS A 21 22.44 17.40 7.20
CA LYS A 21 22.21 16.19 6.40
C LYS A 21 21.04 16.31 5.44
N LYS A 22 21.05 15.45 4.41
CA LYS A 22 19.90 15.29 3.53
C LYS A 22 18.75 14.59 4.24
N VAL A 23 17.56 15.10 4.00
CA VAL A 23 16.27 14.57 4.46
C VAL A 23 15.49 14.04 3.26
N ASP A 24 14.23 13.66 3.37
CA ASP A 24 13.39 13.17 2.28
C ASP A 24 13.99 11.98 1.48
N ARG A 25 14.91 11.22 2.10
CA ARG A 25 15.44 9.98 1.51
C ARG A 25 14.30 9.00 1.24
N ARG A 26 14.45 8.18 0.18
CA ARG A 26 13.51 7.10 -0.11
C ARG A 26 14.22 5.76 -0.15
N ARG A 27 13.63 4.76 0.48
CA ARG A 27 14.09 3.37 0.44
C ARG A 27 12.88 2.46 0.41
N GLY A 28 12.68 1.78 -0.71
CA GLY A 28 11.59 0.87 -0.94
C GLY A 28 12.07 -0.47 -1.45
N LEU A 29 11.39 -1.52 -0.99
CA LEU A 29 11.49 -2.87 -1.55
C LEU A 29 10.09 -3.39 -1.73
N ASN A 30 9.73 -3.78 -2.95
CA ASN A 30 8.48 -4.43 -3.22
C ASN A 30 8.67 -5.73 -4.00
N GLY A 31 7.73 -6.64 -3.86
CA GLY A 31 7.74 -7.89 -4.58
C GLY A 31 6.33 -8.42 -4.81
N ARG A 32 6.17 -9.15 -5.90
CA ARG A 32 4.92 -9.79 -6.27
C ARG A 32 5.17 -11.16 -6.86
N MET A 33 4.34 -12.12 -6.46
CA MET A 33 4.30 -13.46 -7.05
C MET A 33 2.87 -13.76 -7.51
N GLN A 34 2.75 -14.35 -8.69
CA GLN A 34 1.50 -14.85 -9.24
C GLN A 34 1.67 -16.29 -9.71
N LEU A 35 0.70 -17.12 -9.34
CA LEU A 35 0.59 -18.49 -9.83
C LEU A 35 -0.79 -18.66 -10.47
N ARG A 36 -0.83 -19.15 -11.71
CA ARG A 36 -2.06 -19.57 -12.38
C ARG A 36 -1.97 -21.07 -12.67
N TRP A 37 -3.03 -21.78 -12.34
CA TRP A 37 -3.14 -23.20 -12.49
C TRP A 37 -4.49 -23.56 -13.12
N MET A 38 -4.46 -24.26 -14.22
CA MET A 38 -5.62 -24.70 -14.99
C MET A 38 -5.57 -26.22 -15.13
N PRO A 39 -6.05 -26.97 -14.11
CA PRO A 39 -6.02 -28.46 -14.15
C PRO A 39 -6.97 -29.06 -15.19
N THR A 40 -7.99 -28.30 -15.60
CA THR A 40 -8.93 -28.63 -16.66
C THR A 40 -9.31 -27.40 -17.44
N ASP A 41 -9.92 -27.55 -18.62
CA ASP A 41 -10.43 -26.44 -19.43
C ASP A 41 -11.55 -25.64 -18.75
N LYS A 42 -12.10 -26.17 -17.67
CA LYS A 42 -13.23 -25.56 -16.92
C LYS A 42 -12.80 -24.91 -15.60
N LEU A 43 -11.60 -25.17 -15.11
CA LEU A 43 -11.15 -24.69 -13.80
C LEU A 43 -9.89 -23.83 -13.96
N ASP A 44 -10.00 -22.55 -13.59
CA ASP A 44 -8.91 -21.58 -13.58
C ASP A 44 -8.71 -21.06 -12.15
N VAL A 45 -7.55 -21.34 -11.58
CA VAL A 45 -7.15 -20.91 -10.26
C VAL A 45 -5.97 -19.95 -10.37
N THR A 46 -6.12 -18.75 -9.82
CA THR A 46 -5.05 -17.76 -9.79
C THR A 46 -4.81 -17.31 -8.34
N ALA A 47 -3.59 -17.50 -7.87
CA ALA A 47 -3.12 -17.01 -6.58
C ALA A 47 -2.12 -15.86 -6.80
N ASN A 48 -2.27 -14.79 -5.99
CA ASN A 48 -1.33 -13.68 -5.97
C ASN A 48 -0.91 -13.42 -4.52
N VAL A 49 0.36 -13.05 -4.36
CA VAL A 49 0.91 -12.49 -3.12
C VAL A 49 1.77 -11.30 -3.51
N ASP A 50 1.60 -10.19 -2.82
CA ASP A 50 2.41 -8.99 -2.97
C ASP A 50 2.79 -8.43 -1.60
N GLY A 51 3.95 -7.78 -1.54
CA GLY A 51 4.41 -7.13 -0.33
C GLY A 51 5.32 -5.95 -0.64
N GLU A 52 5.31 -4.97 0.25
CA GLU A 52 6.14 -3.78 0.15
C GLU A 52 6.66 -3.41 1.53
N LYS A 53 7.93 -2.98 1.57
CA LYS A 53 8.54 -2.32 2.72
C LYS A 53 9.09 -0.98 2.29
N VAL A 54 8.65 0.08 2.96
CA VAL A 54 9.10 1.45 2.77
C VAL A 54 9.78 1.93 4.04
N ASN A 55 10.84 2.72 3.89
CA ASN A 55 11.55 3.35 4.98
C ASN A 55 12.11 4.68 4.49
N ASP A 56 11.22 5.64 4.42
CA ASP A 56 11.48 6.96 3.88
C ASP A 56 11.79 7.98 4.98
N GLY A 57 12.42 9.11 4.61
CA GLY A 57 12.35 10.34 5.35
C GLY A 57 10.96 10.96 5.19
N VAL A 58 10.56 11.81 6.14
CA VAL A 58 9.30 12.53 5.99
C VAL A 58 9.41 13.64 4.97
N PHE A 59 8.25 14.09 4.50
CA PHE A 59 8.16 15.21 3.58
C PHE A 59 8.67 16.49 4.25
N PRO A 60 9.72 17.14 3.71
CA PRO A 60 10.29 18.35 4.30
C PRO A 60 9.36 19.54 4.09
N LEU A 61 9.04 20.25 5.17
CA LEU A 61 8.25 21.47 5.13
C LEU A 61 9.10 22.63 5.67
N THR A 62 8.86 23.83 5.15
CA THR A 62 9.45 25.08 5.60
C THR A 62 8.50 26.23 5.26
N ASP A 63 8.75 27.41 5.83
CA ASP A 63 7.98 28.59 5.47
C ASP A 63 8.28 29.07 4.02
N MET A 64 7.36 29.86 3.47
CA MET A 64 7.45 30.34 2.08
C MET A 64 8.68 31.22 1.85
N ASP A 65 9.02 32.08 2.81
CA ASP A 65 10.16 33.00 2.70
C ASP A 65 11.49 32.24 2.65
N GLN A 66 11.60 31.15 3.41
CA GLN A 66 12.75 30.26 3.37
C GLN A 66 12.83 29.50 2.04
N ALA A 67 11.70 28.98 1.57
CA ALA A 67 11.64 28.25 0.30
C ALA A 67 12.03 29.12 -0.90
N ASP A 68 11.62 30.40 -0.91
CA ASP A 68 11.94 31.34 -1.98
C ASP A 68 13.42 31.75 -1.98
N LYS A 69 14.02 31.94 -0.80
CA LYS A 69 15.41 32.38 -0.67
C LYS A 69 16.43 31.28 -0.89
N ASN A 70 16.11 30.08 -0.41
CA ASN A 70 17.02 28.95 -0.45
C ASN A 70 16.24 27.63 -0.74
N PRO A 71 15.83 27.39 -1.98
CA PRO A 71 15.09 26.21 -2.35
C PRO A 71 15.89 24.94 -2.02
N HIS A 72 15.21 23.89 -1.60
CA HIS A 72 15.78 22.61 -1.15
C HIS A 72 16.56 22.67 0.17
N HIS A 73 16.40 23.72 0.95
CA HIS A 73 16.93 23.85 2.30
C HIS A 73 15.80 24.00 3.30
N VAL A 74 15.90 23.26 4.40
CA VAL A 74 14.98 23.30 5.54
C VAL A 74 15.80 23.40 6.83
N SER A 75 15.18 23.79 7.93
CA SER A 75 15.87 23.90 9.20
C SER A 75 14.94 23.51 10.34
N TYR A 76 15.03 22.26 10.78
CA TYR A 76 14.26 21.71 11.91
C TYR A 76 15.08 20.71 12.69
N ASN A 77 14.73 20.50 13.98
CA ASN A 77 15.54 19.72 14.93
C ASN A 77 15.27 18.20 14.90
N TYR A 78 14.20 17.74 14.27
CA TYR A 78 13.80 16.33 14.27
C TYR A 78 13.68 15.76 12.85
N GLU A 79 14.54 14.78 12.47
CA GLU A 79 14.60 14.27 11.09
C GLU A 79 13.29 13.63 10.60
N GLY A 80 12.55 13.02 11.50
CA GLY A 80 11.38 12.28 11.12
C GLY A 80 11.66 10.97 10.36
N ARG A 81 10.62 10.16 10.21
CA ARG A 81 10.70 8.87 9.49
C ARG A 81 9.32 8.35 9.16
N ASP A 82 9.15 7.84 7.94
CA ASP A 82 7.98 7.08 7.48
C ASP A 82 8.39 5.61 7.26
N LYS A 83 7.77 4.70 8.00
CA LYS A 83 7.94 3.25 7.84
C LYS A 83 6.61 2.62 7.52
N ARG A 84 6.55 1.95 6.35
CA ARG A 84 5.34 1.29 5.89
C ARG A 84 5.64 -0.13 5.45
N ASP A 85 4.85 -1.07 5.98
CA ASP A 85 4.86 -2.47 5.59
C ASP A 85 3.48 -2.84 5.05
N THR A 86 3.41 -3.39 3.85
CA THR A 86 2.17 -3.92 3.27
C THR A 86 2.32 -5.38 2.90
N LEU A 87 1.24 -6.13 3.05
CA LEU A 87 1.12 -7.50 2.58
C LEU A 87 -0.26 -7.68 1.97
N GLY A 88 -0.29 -8.15 0.73
CA GLY A 88 -1.50 -8.51 0.01
C GLY A 88 -1.48 -9.96 -0.41
N SER A 89 -2.63 -10.61 -0.39
CA SER A 89 -2.81 -11.92 -0.99
C SER A 89 -4.21 -12.04 -1.59
N SER A 90 -4.35 -12.78 -2.69
CA SER A 90 -5.65 -13.10 -3.26
C SER A 90 -5.65 -14.47 -3.91
N LEU A 91 -6.81 -15.12 -3.83
CA LEU A 91 -7.11 -16.36 -4.51
C LEU A 91 -8.38 -16.18 -5.33
N ARG A 92 -8.25 -16.32 -6.63
CA ARG A 92 -9.37 -16.36 -7.58
C ARG A 92 -9.54 -17.79 -8.07
N VAL A 93 -10.75 -18.30 -7.93
CA VAL A 93 -11.16 -19.61 -8.48
C VAL A 93 -12.33 -19.37 -9.42
N ALA A 94 -12.16 -19.70 -10.68
CA ALA A 94 -13.23 -19.63 -11.68
C ALA A 94 -13.53 -21.03 -12.21
N TYR A 95 -14.82 -21.34 -12.27
CA TYR A 95 -15.30 -22.62 -12.79
C TYR A 95 -16.41 -22.41 -13.81
N ASP A 96 -16.22 -22.99 -14.99
CA ASP A 96 -17.15 -22.96 -16.08
C ASP A 96 -18.03 -24.22 -16.07
N ALA A 97 -19.21 -24.14 -15.42
CA ALA A 97 -20.22 -25.17 -15.46
C ALA A 97 -21.06 -25.10 -16.77
N PRO A 98 -21.75 -26.18 -17.17
CA PRO A 98 -22.56 -26.15 -18.39
C PRO A 98 -23.66 -25.08 -18.41
N TRP A 99 -24.14 -24.67 -17.22
CA TRP A 99 -25.31 -23.78 -17.10
C TRP A 99 -24.97 -22.41 -16.51
N PHE A 100 -23.80 -22.24 -15.92
CA PHE A 100 -23.35 -20.99 -15.35
C PHE A 100 -21.82 -20.96 -15.21
N LYS A 101 -21.28 -19.77 -15.13
CA LYS A 101 -19.91 -19.52 -14.67
C LYS A 101 -19.95 -19.06 -13.23
N VAL A 102 -19.09 -19.62 -12.38
CA VAL A 102 -18.89 -19.14 -11.01
C VAL A 102 -17.46 -18.66 -10.83
N THR A 103 -17.30 -17.51 -10.20
CA THR A 103 -16.00 -17.01 -9.78
C THR A 103 -16.05 -16.67 -8.31
N SER A 104 -15.12 -17.24 -7.54
CA SER A 104 -14.86 -16.88 -6.14
C SER A 104 -13.55 -16.09 -6.08
N ILE A 105 -13.56 -14.96 -5.38
CA ILE A 105 -12.37 -14.15 -5.14
C ILE A 105 -12.27 -13.89 -3.64
N THR A 106 -11.25 -14.45 -3.03
CA THR A 106 -10.88 -14.20 -1.64
C THR A 106 -9.65 -13.32 -1.61
N ALA A 107 -9.66 -12.22 -0.87
CA ALA A 107 -8.47 -11.39 -0.74
C ALA A 107 -8.26 -10.90 0.70
N TYR A 108 -7.00 -10.72 1.04
CA TYR A 108 -6.54 -10.12 2.28
C TYR A 108 -5.53 -9.03 2.00
N ARG A 109 -5.60 -7.92 2.75
CA ARG A 109 -4.58 -6.88 2.76
C ARG A 109 -4.31 -6.42 4.18
N GLY A 110 -3.03 -6.45 4.53
CA GLY A 110 -2.50 -5.85 5.74
C GLY A 110 -1.66 -4.63 5.41
N TYR A 111 -1.77 -3.59 6.22
CA TYR A 111 -1.05 -2.33 6.11
C TYR A 111 -0.65 -1.89 7.52
N ASN A 112 0.63 -1.62 7.72
CA ASN A 112 1.13 -1.02 8.94
C ASN A 112 1.96 0.20 8.52
N ASP A 113 1.69 1.34 9.14
CA ASP A 113 2.39 2.59 8.91
C ASP A 113 2.79 3.19 10.26
N VAL A 114 4.03 3.63 10.37
CA VAL A 114 4.56 4.34 11.52
C VAL A 114 5.27 5.58 11.01
N THR A 115 4.62 6.72 11.14
CA THR A 115 5.19 8.02 10.81
C THR A 115 5.60 8.76 12.07
N ARG A 116 6.78 9.36 12.04
CA ARG A 116 7.28 10.28 13.05
C ARG A 116 7.79 11.52 12.36
N ASN A 117 7.33 12.67 12.77
CA ASN A 117 7.70 13.93 12.14
C ASN A 117 7.76 15.08 13.14
N ASP A 118 8.54 16.08 12.79
CA ASP A 118 8.51 17.40 13.38
C ASP A 118 7.18 18.07 12.98
N GLN A 119 6.52 18.72 13.91
CA GLN A 119 5.24 19.39 13.67
C GLN A 119 5.37 20.92 13.67
N ASP A 120 6.43 21.46 14.29
CA ASP A 120 6.66 22.91 14.29
C ASP A 120 7.58 23.34 13.16
N PHE A 121 8.29 22.40 12.50
CA PHE A 121 9.20 22.63 11.37
C PHE A 121 10.26 23.73 11.64
N THR A 122 10.70 23.82 12.90
CA THR A 122 11.70 24.79 13.34
C THR A 122 12.89 24.10 14.02
N PRO A 123 14.01 24.82 14.25
CA PRO A 123 15.11 24.31 15.06
C PRO A 123 14.79 24.14 16.56
N TYR A 124 13.62 24.58 17.01
CA TYR A 124 13.20 24.48 18.41
C TYR A 124 12.52 23.14 18.67
N ASP A 125 12.73 22.58 19.87
CA ASP A 125 12.08 21.34 20.28
C ASP A 125 10.73 21.65 20.95
N LEU A 126 9.70 21.84 20.13
CA LEU A 126 8.38 22.25 20.58
C LEU A 126 7.37 21.12 20.47
N ILE A 127 7.18 20.55 19.28
CA ILE A 127 6.17 19.54 19.04
C ILE A 127 6.68 18.50 18.04
N THR A 128 6.66 17.23 18.46
CA THR A 128 6.83 16.09 17.56
C THR A 128 5.56 15.24 17.54
N ALA A 129 5.26 14.63 16.39
CA ALA A 129 4.16 13.70 16.27
C ALA A 129 4.63 12.30 15.92
N ARG A 130 3.94 11.31 16.49
CA ARG A 130 4.02 9.91 16.10
C ARG A 130 2.63 9.42 15.74
N GLU A 131 2.48 8.90 14.54
CA GLU A 131 1.26 8.30 14.03
C GLU A 131 1.50 6.83 13.74
N ASP A 132 0.69 5.96 14.34
CA ASP A 132 0.69 4.51 14.12
C ASP A 132 -0.65 4.11 13.50
N ILE A 133 -0.64 3.59 12.27
CA ILE A 133 -1.83 3.09 11.58
C ILE A 133 -1.65 1.59 11.30
N LYS A 134 -2.62 0.79 11.73
CA LYS A 134 -2.70 -0.63 11.40
C LYS A 134 -4.03 -0.91 10.75
N ASP A 135 -3.98 -1.43 9.53
CA ASP A 135 -5.16 -1.71 8.73
C ASP A 135 -5.15 -3.18 8.29
N ARG A 136 -6.27 -3.86 8.47
CA ARG A 136 -6.47 -5.24 8.04
C ARG A 136 -7.80 -5.36 7.36
N GLN A 137 -7.76 -5.84 6.12
CA GLN A 137 -8.93 -5.93 5.26
C GLN A 137 -9.04 -7.36 4.73
N PHE A 138 -10.24 -7.90 4.81
CA PHE A 138 -10.63 -9.16 4.20
C PHE A 138 -11.81 -8.93 3.28
N THR A 139 -11.78 -9.54 2.10
CA THR A 139 -12.88 -9.50 1.12
C THR A 139 -13.16 -10.87 0.58
N GLN A 140 -14.44 -11.17 0.37
CA GLN A 140 -14.91 -12.35 -0.32
C GLN A 140 -15.95 -11.93 -1.35
N GLU A 141 -15.73 -12.34 -2.59
CA GLU A 141 -16.68 -12.10 -3.68
C GLU A 141 -17.06 -13.40 -4.36
N PHE A 142 -18.34 -13.57 -4.62
CA PHE A 142 -18.89 -14.62 -5.49
C PHE A 142 -19.61 -13.96 -6.66
N ARG A 143 -19.26 -14.36 -7.86
CA ARG A 143 -19.92 -13.94 -9.10
C ARG A 143 -20.48 -15.15 -9.81
N PHE A 144 -21.71 -15.03 -10.27
CA PHE A 144 -22.40 -16.02 -11.09
C PHE A 144 -22.82 -15.35 -12.38
N ALA A 145 -22.54 -15.97 -13.52
CA ALA A 145 -22.85 -15.41 -14.82
C ALA A 145 -23.40 -16.50 -15.76
N SER A 146 -24.18 -16.09 -16.74
CA SER A 146 -24.60 -16.96 -17.82
C SER A 146 -23.39 -17.45 -18.62
N PRO A 147 -23.38 -18.70 -19.13
CA PRO A 147 -22.33 -19.19 -20.00
C PRO A 147 -22.23 -18.37 -21.31
N GLU A 148 -21.05 -18.39 -21.93
CA GLU A 148 -20.90 -17.86 -23.29
C GLU A 148 -21.74 -18.68 -24.27
N GLY A 149 -22.47 -18.02 -25.13
CA GLY A 149 -23.35 -18.71 -26.10
C GLY A 149 -24.72 -19.19 -25.57
N SER A 150 -25.08 -18.92 -24.31
CA SER A 150 -26.30 -19.42 -23.64
C SER A 150 -27.61 -18.78 -24.09
N GLY A 151 -27.72 -18.30 -25.37
CA GLY A 151 -28.94 -17.70 -25.91
C GLY A 151 -29.00 -16.16 -25.73
N PRO A 152 -30.19 -15.55 -25.97
CA PRO A 152 -30.34 -14.10 -25.99
C PRO A 152 -30.25 -13.44 -24.62
N LEU A 153 -30.55 -14.18 -23.52
CA LEU A 153 -30.52 -13.64 -22.17
C LEU A 153 -29.14 -13.85 -21.53
N LYS A 154 -28.46 -12.75 -21.28
CA LYS A 154 -27.21 -12.74 -20.50
C LYS A 154 -27.49 -12.16 -19.12
N TRP A 155 -26.98 -12.82 -18.09
CA TRP A 155 -27.16 -12.39 -16.70
C TRP A 155 -25.84 -12.48 -15.93
N LEU A 156 -25.69 -11.61 -14.94
CA LEU A 156 -24.62 -11.57 -13.97
C LEU A 156 -25.23 -11.21 -12.61
N GLY A 157 -24.89 -11.95 -11.60
CA GLY A 157 -25.24 -11.65 -10.20
C GLY A 157 -24.09 -12.02 -9.28
N GLY A 158 -24.06 -11.44 -8.10
CA GLY A 158 -22.99 -11.75 -7.16
C GLY A 158 -23.27 -11.30 -5.75
N LEU A 159 -22.40 -11.76 -4.85
CA LEU A 159 -22.37 -11.41 -3.44
C LEU A 159 -20.96 -10.92 -3.09
N TYR A 160 -20.89 -9.81 -2.36
CA TYR A 160 -19.63 -9.26 -1.86
C TYR A 160 -19.69 -9.07 -0.36
N LEU A 161 -18.69 -9.62 0.32
CA LEU A 161 -18.48 -9.48 1.76
C LEU A 161 -17.18 -8.71 2.00
N TYR A 162 -17.24 -7.76 2.91
CA TYR A 162 -16.11 -6.91 3.26
C TYR A 162 -16.00 -6.80 4.78
N LYS A 163 -14.79 -6.97 5.30
CA LYS A 163 -14.47 -6.72 6.69
C LYS A 163 -13.17 -5.94 6.77
N LYS A 164 -13.20 -4.81 7.45
CA LYS A 164 -12.04 -3.98 7.75
C LYS A 164 -11.91 -3.79 9.25
N HIS A 165 -10.67 -3.85 9.74
CA HIS A 165 -10.29 -3.43 11.08
C HIS A 165 -9.15 -2.44 10.97
N GLN A 166 -9.28 -1.29 11.63
CA GLN A 166 -8.30 -0.23 11.62
C GLN A 166 -8.05 0.25 13.04
N ASP A 167 -6.78 0.24 13.43
CA ASP A 167 -6.28 0.89 14.64
C ASP A 167 -5.50 2.12 14.21
N HIS A 168 -5.76 3.25 14.84
CA HIS A 168 -5.07 4.51 14.58
C HIS A 168 -4.73 5.18 15.91
N THR A 169 -3.46 5.47 16.13
CA THR A 169 -2.97 6.17 17.32
C THR A 169 -2.14 7.36 16.88
N LEU A 170 -2.40 8.51 17.46
CA LEU A 170 -1.64 9.74 17.28
C LEU A 170 -1.13 10.20 18.65
N ASP A 171 0.17 10.28 18.81
CA ASP A 171 0.85 10.79 19.99
C ASP A 171 1.55 12.12 19.63
N LEU A 172 1.30 13.16 20.40
CA LEU A 172 1.98 14.45 20.34
C LEU A 172 2.86 14.61 21.59
N ASN A 173 4.11 14.95 21.40
CA ASN A 173 5.12 15.13 22.46
C ASN A 173 5.77 16.49 22.33
#